data_7a660ad1d04a28869f736f1c75a544b2
#
_entry.id   7a660ad1d04a28869f736f1c75a544b2
#
_cell.length_a   1.000
_cell.length_b   1.000
_cell.length_c   1.000
_cell.angle_alpha   90.00
_cell.angle_beta   90.00
_cell.angle_gamma   90.00
#
_symmetry.space_group_name_H-M   'P 1'
#
loop_
_entity.id
_entity.type
_entity.pdbx_description
1 polymer ?
#
loop_
_entity_poly.entity_id
_entity_poly.type
_entity_poly.pdbx_seq_one_letter_code
_entity_poly.pdbx_strand_id
1 'polypeptide(L)'
;MNKKGNIFVATPMYGGVCTGFYAQSLLTLGPTLNNAGYDMAYSAMFNESLIQRGRNALAHNFMARKECTHLMFIDADIKFNSPDIIPMLEADKDIICGIYPKKEINWAEVDKAVKDGVPVEGLKHRTASLVINLKDYSGTVTVPANQPVEIFNGGTGFMLIKRETFETLKQHVPTYNNDITFLHGGIASDRITEYFACAIEPGTERLLSEDYYFCHKAREAGLKVWAAPWVQLGHFGNYLFEGGLLPAP
;
A
#
# COMPACT_ATOMS: atom_id res chain seq x y z
N MET A 1 7.08 -29.06 2.87
CA MET A 1 6.09 -28.42 3.78
C MET A 1 4.98 -27.85 2.92
N ASN A 2 3.71 -27.99 3.32
CA ASN A 2 2.64 -27.32 2.61
C ASN A 2 2.79 -25.80 2.77
N LYS A 3 2.71 -25.05 1.68
CA LYS A 3 2.80 -23.59 1.70
C LYS A 3 1.51 -23.00 2.28
N LYS A 4 1.64 -21.91 3.06
CA LYS A 4 0.50 -21.16 3.64
C LYS A 4 -0.24 -20.32 2.59
N GLY A 5 0.43 -19.96 1.49
CA GLY A 5 -0.12 -19.16 0.40
C GLY A 5 0.96 -18.67 -0.58
N ASN A 6 0.53 -17.96 -1.60
CA ASN A 6 1.40 -17.32 -2.58
C ASN A 6 1.08 -15.82 -2.64
N ILE A 7 2.07 -14.99 -2.39
CA ILE A 7 1.94 -13.54 -2.33
C ILE A 7 2.34 -12.93 -3.68
N PHE A 8 1.39 -12.27 -4.34
CA PHE A 8 1.63 -11.56 -5.58
C PHE A 8 2.08 -10.13 -5.27
N VAL A 9 3.38 -9.87 -5.35
CA VAL A 9 3.96 -8.53 -5.17
C VAL A 9 3.84 -7.75 -6.47
N ALA A 10 3.16 -6.62 -6.42
CA ALA A 10 2.84 -5.78 -7.57
C ALA A 10 3.43 -4.38 -7.41
N THR A 11 4.22 -3.94 -8.39
CA THR A 11 4.90 -2.64 -8.35
C THR A 11 4.59 -1.83 -9.60
N PRO A 12 3.81 -0.74 -9.49
CA PRO A 12 3.78 0.29 -10.53
C PRO A 12 5.16 0.96 -10.61
N MET A 13 5.75 0.98 -11.82
CA MET A 13 7.14 1.41 -12.01
C MET A 13 7.24 2.31 -13.24
N TYR A 14 6.69 3.54 -13.13
CA TYR A 14 6.75 4.52 -14.22
C TYR A 14 8.20 4.79 -14.65
N GLY A 15 8.42 4.80 -15.96
CA GLY A 15 9.77 4.96 -16.52
C GLY A 15 10.70 3.75 -16.34
N GLY A 16 10.20 2.63 -15.79
CA GLY A 16 10.99 1.43 -15.56
C GLY A 16 12.06 1.58 -14.48
N VAL A 17 11.93 2.57 -13.59
CA VAL A 17 12.91 2.87 -12.55
C VAL A 17 12.37 2.59 -11.16
N CYS A 18 13.26 2.18 -10.26
CA CYS A 18 12.98 2.06 -8.83
C CYS A 18 14.13 2.64 -8.02
N THR A 19 13.88 2.93 -6.75
CA THR A 19 14.94 3.39 -5.85
C THR A 19 15.83 2.24 -5.39
N GLY A 20 17.11 2.54 -5.10
CA GLY A 20 18.02 1.54 -4.52
C GLY A 20 17.50 0.99 -3.18
N PHE A 21 16.80 1.81 -2.38
CA PHE A 21 16.15 1.38 -1.14
C PHE A 21 15.06 0.35 -1.37
N TYR A 22 14.19 0.57 -2.37
CA TYR A 22 13.18 -0.40 -2.77
C TYR A 22 13.83 -1.71 -3.24
N ALA A 23 14.81 -1.65 -4.14
CA ALA A 23 15.50 -2.82 -4.66
C ALA A 23 16.14 -3.64 -3.53
N GLN A 24 16.82 -2.99 -2.59
CA GLN A 24 17.41 -3.66 -1.43
C GLN A 24 16.35 -4.36 -0.56
N SER A 25 15.21 -3.70 -0.30
CA SER A 25 14.10 -4.29 0.45
C SER A 25 13.50 -5.49 -0.28
N LEU A 26 13.28 -5.38 -1.60
CA LEU A 26 12.71 -6.44 -2.43
C LEU A 26 13.59 -7.70 -2.48
N LEU A 27 14.92 -7.55 -2.52
CA LEU A 27 15.86 -8.66 -2.53
C LEU A 27 15.76 -9.54 -1.27
N THR A 28 15.37 -8.97 -0.13
CA THR A 28 15.19 -9.71 1.12
C THR A 28 13.79 -10.30 1.27
N LEU A 29 12.80 -9.80 0.51
CA LEU A 29 11.39 -10.18 0.67
C LEU A 29 11.14 -11.65 0.31
N GLY A 30 11.64 -12.12 -0.82
CA GLY A 30 11.44 -13.50 -1.26
C GLY A 30 11.94 -14.53 -0.23
N PRO A 31 13.20 -14.46 0.22
CA PRO A 31 13.72 -15.31 1.30
C PRO A 31 12.88 -15.22 2.59
N THR A 32 12.47 -14.01 3.00
CA THR A 32 11.67 -13.79 4.21
C THR A 32 10.31 -14.51 4.11
N LEU A 33 9.58 -14.31 3.01
CA LEU A 33 8.30 -14.99 2.77
C LEU A 33 8.46 -16.51 2.73
N ASN A 34 9.49 -17.01 2.02
CA ASN A 34 9.74 -18.44 1.91
C ASN A 34 10.03 -19.09 3.29
N ASN A 35 10.81 -18.43 4.13
CA ASN A 35 11.10 -18.88 5.49
C ASN A 35 9.85 -18.92 6.38
N ALA A 36 8.90 -18.01 6.14
CA ALA A 36 7.61 -17.97 6.83
C ALA A 36 6.55 -18.94 6.25
N GLY A 37 6.89 -19.66 5.16
CA GLY A 37 6.03 -20.66 4.52
C GLY A 37 5.14 -20.11 3.41
N TYR A 38 5.47 -18.95 2.82
CA TYR A 38 4.77 -18.38 1.67
C TYR A 38 5.64 -18.44 0.42
N ASP A 39 5.01 -18.62 -0.74
CA ASP A 39 5.65 -18.38 -2.03
C ASP A 39 5.46 -16.92 -2.45
N MET A 40 6.25 -16.46 -3.41
CA MET A 40 6.20 -15.11 -3.94
C MET A 40 6.15 -15.13 -5.47
N ALA A 41 5.19 -14.44 -6.04
CA ALA A 41 5.17 -14.03 -7.45
C ALA A 41 5.43 -12.52 -7.50
N TYR A 42 6.15 -12.05 -8.51
CA TYR A 42 6.44 -10.62 -8.69
C TYR A 42 5.98 -10.13 -10.06
N SER A 43 5.39 -8.96 -10.09
CA SER A 43 5.04 -8.26 -11.34
C SER A 43 5.28 -6.76 -11.19
N ALA A 44 6.04 -6.19 -12.12
CA ALA A 44 6.18 -4.75 -12.25
C ALA A 44 5.48 -4.27 -13.53
N MET A 45 4.89 -3.09 -13.47
CA MET A 45 4.32 -2.43 -14.64
C MET A 45 5.15 -1.21 -15.01
N PHE A 46 5.69 -1.23 -16.23
CA PHE A 46 6.53 -0.16 -16.76
C PHE A 46 5.72 0.79 -17.65
N ASN A 47 6.15 2.05 -17.71
CA ASN A 47 5.68 3.06 -18.67
C ASN A 47 4.17 3.37 -18.66
N GLU A 48 3.45 3.04 -17.57
CA GLU A 48 2.07 3.45 -17.39
C GLU A 48 2.02 4.75 -16.57
N SER A 49 1.58 5.83 -17.21
CA SER A 49 1.52 7.16 -16.60
C SER A 49 0.28 7.38 -15.72
N LEU A 50 -0.79 6.64 -15.96
CA LEU A 50 -2.00 6.68 -15.16
C LEU A 50 -1.92 5.62 -14.06
N ILE A 51 -1.61 6.03 -12.84
CA ILE A 51 -1.40 5.11 -11.71
C ILE A 51 -2.59 4.17 -11.47
N GLN A 52 -3.82 4.68 -11.55
CA GLN A 52 -5.04 3.89 -11.39
C GLN A 52 -5.16 2.80 -12.46
N ARG A 53 -4.77 3.10 -13.71
CA ARG A 53 -4.79 2.12 -14.79
C ARG A 53 -3.73 1.04 -14.57
N GLY A 54 -2.54 1.43 -14.11
CA GLY A 54 -1.47 0.51 -13.73
C GLY A 54 -1.88 -0.44 -12.61
N ARG A 55 -2.52 0.08 -11.54
CA ARG A 55 -2.99 -0.75 -10.44
C ARG A 55 -4.09 -1.71 -10.86
N ASN A 56 -5.04 -1.28 -11.71
CA ASN A 56 -6.09 -2.14 -12.24
C ASN A 56 -5.52 -3.29 -13.09
N ALA A 57 -4.54 -3.01 -13.93
CA ALA A 57 -3.90 -4.02 -14.75
C ALA A 57 -3.09 -5.03 -13.90
N LEU A 58 -2.39 -4.57 -12.87
CA LEU A 58 -1.69 -5.44 -11.92
C LEU A 58 -2.66 -6.29 -11.10
N ALA A 59 -3.80 -5.71 -10.64
CA ALA A 59 -4.85 -6.45 -9.97
C ALA A 59 -5.50 -7.49 -10.89
N HIS A 60 -5.72 -7.17 -12.16
CA HIS A 60 -6.21 -8.11 -13.16
C HIS A 60 -5.24 -9.29 -13.34
N ASN A 61 -3.94 -9.02 -13.46
CA ASN A 61 -2.90 -10.06 -13.55
C ASN A 61 -2.87 -10.95 -12.29
N PHE A 62 -3.01 -10.37 -11.10
CA PHE A 62 -3.17 -11.12 -9.86
C PHE A 62 -4.40 -12.02 -9.88
N MET A 63 -5.56 -11.51 -10.27
CA MET A 63 -6.82 -12.27 -10.30
C MET A 63 -6.78 -13.43 -11.30
N ALA A 64 -6.01 -13.31 -12.37
CA ALA A 64 -5.78 -14.40 -13.32
C ALA A 64 -4.93 -15.55 -12.76
N ARG A 65 -4.11 -15.30 -11.74
CA ARG A 65 -3.23 -16.26 -11.08
C ARG A 65 -3.93 -16.84 -9.85
N LYS A 66 -4.72 -17.88 -10.06
CA LYS A 66 -5.57 -18.49 -9.02
C LYS A 66 -4.81 -19.04 -7.81
N GLU A 67 -3.54 -19.37 -7.98
CA GLU A 67 -2.65 -19.84 -6.93
C GLU A 67 -2.23 -18.74 -5.95
N CYS A 68 -2.36 -17.46 -6.32
CA CYS A 68 -2.00 -16.34 -5.46
C CYS A 68 -3.15 -16.01 -4.50
N THR A 69 -2.86 -15.94 -3.22
CA THR A 69 -3.84 -15.69 -2.15
C THR A 69 -3.97 -14.23 -1.78
N HIS A 70 -2.90 -13.47 -1.90
CA HIS A 70 -2.83 -12.06 -1.55
C HIS A 70 -2.13 -11.25 -2.64
N LEU A 71 -2.60 -10.03 -2.85
CA LEU A 71 -1.92 -8.99 -3.60
C LEU A 71 -1.23 -8.05 -2.63
N MET A 72 0.07 -7.86 -2.80
CA MET A 72 0.87 -6.88 -2.06
C MET A 72 1.34 -5.78 -3.01
N PHE A 73 0.69 -4.61 -2.97
CA PHE A 73 1.21 -3.43 -3.63
C PHE A 73 2.38 -2.85 -2.85
N ILE A 74 3.48 -2.59 -3.56
CA ILE A 74 4.63 -1.85 -3.05
C ILE A 74 5.09 -0.89 -4.14
N ASP A 75 5.01 0.42 -3.89
CA ASP A 75 5.48 1.41 -4.85
C ASP A 75 7.02 1.41 -4.96
N ALA A 76 7.53 1.70 -6.14
CA ALA A 76 8.95 1.58 -6.52
C ALA A 76 9.90 2.52 -5.75
N ASP A 77 9.37 3.41 -4.93
CA ASP A 77 10.07 4.40 -4.12
C ASP A 77 9.85 4.23 -2.60
N ILE A 78 9.22 3.12 -2.20
CA ILE A 78 9.05 2.75 -0.79
C ILE A 78 10.23 1.90 -0.31
N LYS A 79 10.89 2.35 0.76
CA LYS A 79 11.82 1.55 1.57
C LYS A 79 11.01 0.82 2.65
N PHE A 80 11.21 -0.46 2.79
CA PHE A 80 10.51 -1.28 3.79
C PHE A 80 11.43 -2.35 4.39
N ASN A 81 11.01 -2.89 5.54
CA ASN A 81 11.66 -4.02 6.19
C ASN A 81 10.81 -5.28 5.92
N SER A 82 11.38 -6.27 5.22
CA SER A 82 10.64 -7.45 4.77
C SER A 82 9.97 -8.27 5.88
N PRO A 83 10.59 -8.46 7.08
CA PRO A 83 9.96 -9.13 8.22
C PRO A 83 8.63 -8.52 8.66
N ASP A 84 8.40 -7.22 8.47
CA ASP A 84 7.18 -6.52 8.91
C ASP A 84 5.92 -6.99 8.17
N ILE A 85 6.09 -7.62 6.99
CA ILE A 85 4.98 -8.16 6.19
C ILE A 85 4.41 -9.44 6.81
N ILE A 86 5.19 -10.20 7.55
CA ILE A 86 4.72 -11.46 8.15
C ILE A 86 3.59 -11.22 9.16
N PRO A 87 3.70 -10.28 10.12
CA PRO A 87 2.58 -9.95 11.00
C PRO A 87 1.37 -9.36 10.25
N MET A 88 1.56 -8.69 9.08
CA MET A 88 0.42 -8.24 8.26
C MET A 88 -0.36 -9.42 7.69
N LEU A 89 0.32 -10.48 7.23
CA LEU A 89 -0.29 -11.72 6.75
C LEU A 89 -1.00 -12.46 7.91
N GLU A 90 -0.37 -12.52 9.09
CA GLU A 90 -0.90 -13.21 10.27
C GLU A 90 -2.09 -12.45 10.90
N ALA A 91 -2.18 -11.15 10.70
CA ALA A 91 -3.32 -10.33 11.14
C ALA A 91 -4.63 -10.69 10.43
N ASP A 92 -4.57 -11.41 9.32
CA ASP A 92 -5.71 -11.96 8.58
C ASP A 92 -6.80 -10.93 8.24
N LYS A 93 -6.40 -9.72 7.83
CA LYS A 93 -7.31 -8.63 7.45
C LYS A 93 -7.58 -8.63 5.95
N ASP A 94 -8.79 -8.22 5.54
CA ASP A 94 -9.16 -8.11 4.11
C ASP A 94 -8.24 -7.13 3.39
N ILE A 95 -7.99 -5.97 4.02
CA ILE A 95 -7.11 -4.90 3.52
C ILE A 95 -6.29 -4.39 4.71
N ILE A 96 -4.97 -4.44 4.61
CA ILE A 96 -4.07 -3.87 5.63
C ILE A 96 -2.91 -3.13 4.98
N CYS A 97 -2.61 -1.92 5.47
CA CYS A 97 -1.57 -1.06 4.91
C CYS A 97 -0.50 -0.70 5.95
N GLY A 98 0.73 -0.63 5.52
CA GLY A 98 1.77 0.14 6.18
C GLY A 98 1.55 1.64 5.92
N ILE A 99 1.78 2.45 6.94
CA ILE A 99 1.61 3.90 6.83
C ILE A 99 2.97 4.55 6.57
N TYR A 100 3.03 5.34 5.51
CA TYR A 100 4.25 6.02 5.08
C TYR A 100 4.09 7.54 5.05
N PRO A 101 5.20 8.29 5.18
CA PRO A 101 5.17 9.75 5.14
C PRO A 101 4.89 10.25 3.72
N LYS A 102 4.27 11.41 3.59
CA LYS A 102 4.26 12.17 2.35
C LYS A 102 5.65 12.67 2.02
N LYS A 103 5.91 12.97 0.75
CA LYS A 103 7.17 13.58 0.29
C LYS A 103 7.16 15.09 0.54
N GLU A 104 7.07 15.48 1.81
CA GLU A 104 7.03 16.87 2.26
C GLU A 104 7.83 17.04 3.55
N ILE A 105 8.26 18.26 3.85
CA ILE A 105 8.83 18.63 5.14
C ILE A 105 7.86 19.61 5.81
N ASN A 106 7.22 19.15 6.88
CA ASN A 106 6.36 19.99 7.71
C ASN A 106 7.20 20.73 8.75
N TRP A 107 7.66 21.92 8.39
CA TRP A 107 8.52 22.72 9.25
C TRP A 107 7.89 23.09 10.58
N ALA A 108 6.56 23.22 10.65
CA ALA A 108 5.86 23.50 11.90
C ALA A 108 5.97 22.33 12.89
N GLU A 109 5.87 21.09 12.41
CA GLU A 109 6.08 19.91 13.25
C GLU A 109 7.55 19.76 13.66
N VAL A 110 8.49 20.11 12.79
CA VAL A 110 9.92 20.12 13.14
C VAL A 110 10.19 21.14 14.25
N ASP A 111 9.69 22.38 14.12
CA ASP A 111 9.83 23.43 15.14
C ASP A 111 9.23 23.01 16.49
N LYS A 112 8.03 22.40 16.43
CA LYS A 112 7.39 21.84 17.63
C LYS A 112 8.24 20.76 18.28
N ALA A 113 8.74 19.80 17.49
CA ALA A 113 9.59 18.72 18.00
C ALA A 113 10.86 19.24 18.65
N VAL A 114 11.48 20.28 18.08
CA VAL A 114 12.65 20.96 18.68
C VAL A 114 12.29 21.58 20.05
N LYS A 115 11.15 22.29 20.12
CA LYS A 115 10.65 22.88 21.38
C LYS A 115 10.29 21.84 22.43
N ASP A 116 9.81 20.68 22.01
CA ASP A 116 9.51 19.53 22.88
C ASP A 116 10.76 18.76 23.31
N GLY A 117 11.95 19.17 22.86
CA GLY A 117 13.24 18.58 23.27
C GLY A 117 13.57 17.26 22.56
N VAL A 118 12.96 16.99 21.40
CA VAL A 118 13.29 15.80 20.60
C VAL A 118 14.76 15.87 20.14
N PRO A 119 15.59 14.84 20.39
CA PRO A 119 16.97 14.81 19.90
C PRO A 119 17.07 14.99 18.38
N VAL A 120 18.15 15.58 17.90
CA VAL A 120 18.37 15.89 16.46
C VAL A 120 18.17 14.65 15.58
N GLU A 121 18.65 13.49 16.04
CA GLU A 121 18.53 12.21 15.34
C GLU A 121 17.05 11.77 15.17
N GLY A 122 16.17 12.19 16.07
CA GLY A 122 14.74 11.91 16.05
C GLY A 122 13.93 12.87 15.16
N LEU A 123 14.47 14.05 14.84
CA LEU A 123 13.73 15.06 14.08
C LEU A 123 13.31 14.59 12.69
N LYS A 124 14.12 13.76 12.01
CA LYS A 124 13.81 13.22 10.70
C LYS A 124 12.49 12.41 10.65
N HIS A 125 12.06 11.86 11.80
CA HIS A 125 10.79 11.12 11.93
C HIS A 125 9.60 12.03 12.28
N ARG A 126 9.82 13.34 12.35
CA ARG A 126 8.80 14.37 12.66
C ARG A 126 8.61 15.35 11.50
N THR A 127 9.20 15.05 10.34
CA THR A 127 9.25 16.00 9.21
C THR A 127 8.05 15.94 8.28
N ALA A 128 7.27 14.87 8.28
CA ALA A 128 6.23 14.68 7.27
C ALA A 128 4.89 14.28 7.87
N SER A 129 3.82 14.70 7.19
CA SER A 129 2.47 14.15 7.45
C SER A 129 2.38 12.72 6.93
N LEU A 130 1.60 11.90 7.60
CA LEU A 130 1.39 10.50 7.21
C LEU A 130 0.24 10.36 6.20
N VAL A 131 0.34 9.36 5.30
CA VAL A 131 -0.72 9.01 4.34
C VAL A 131 -1.75 8.12 5.03
N ILE A 132 -2.64 8.73 5.82
CA ILE A 132 -3.67 8.02 6.58
C ILE A 132 -4.88 8.92 6.86
N ASN A 133 -6.08 8.34 6.85
CA ASN A 133 -7.28 8.95 7.42
C ASN A 133 -7.81 8.03 8.52
N LEU A 134 -7.63 8.46 9.77
CA LEU A 134 -8.15 7.75 10.94
C LEU A 134 -9.68 7.82 10.98
N LYS A 135 -10.31 6.79 11.57
CA LYS A 135 -11.76 6.72 11.73
C LYS A 135 -12.17 7.47 13.00
N ASP A 136 -13.05 8.46 12.85
CA ASP A 136 -13.78 9.16 13.94
C ASP A 136 -12.92 9.73 15.09
N TYR A 137 -11.70 10.18 14.80
CA TYR A 137 -10.83 10.71 15.83
C TYR A 137 -10.80 12.24 15.84
N SER A 138 -11.27 12.81 16.94
CA SER A 138 -11.02 14.21 17.31
C SER A 138 -9.99 14.26 18.45
N GLY A 139 -8.79 14.78 18.18
CA GLY A 139 -7.74 14.94 19.21
C GLY A 139 -6.58 13.95 19.09
N THR A 140 -5.91 13.66 20.23
CA THR A 140 -4.76 12.74 20.28
C THR A 140 -5.25 11.29 20.32
N VAL A 141 -4.69 10.45 19.47
CA VAL A 141 -5.01 9.02 19.37
C VAL A 141 -3.82 8.21 19.88
N THR A 142 -4.08 7.31 20.82
CA THR A 142 -3.09 6.28 21.19
C THR A 142 -3.26 5.08 20.26
N VAL A 143 -2.22 4.80 19.50
CA VAL A 143 -2.17 3.68 18.55
C VAL A 143 -1.48 2.50 19.22
N PRO A 144 -2.11 1.29 19.30
CA PRO A 144 -1.45 0.11 19.84
C PRO A 144 -0.28 -0.32 18.94
N ALA A 145 0.88 -0.60 19.53
CA ALA A 145 2.10 -0.87 18.76
C ALA A 145 2.02 -2.15 17.91
N ASN A 146 1.31 -3.18 18.40
CA ASN A 146 1.38 -4.55 17.87
C ASN A 146 0.00 -5.08 17.41
N GLN A 147 -0.97 -4.22 17.17
CA GLN A 147 -2.30 -4.62 16.72
C GLN A 147 -2.76 -3.75 15.55
N PRO A 148 -3.48 -4.33 14.56
CA PRO A 148 -4.07 -3.55 13.48
C PRO A 148 -5.06 -2.50 14.02
N VAL A 149 -5.06 -1.33 13.40
CA VAL A 149 -5.99 -0.23 13.71
C VAL A 149 -6.90 0.00 12.53
N GLU A 150 -8.21 -0.01 12.76
CA GLU A 150 -9.20 0.29 11.70
C GLU A 150 -9.07 1.76 11.28
N ILE A 151 -9.01 2.01 9.98
CA ILE A 151 -8.86 3.34 9.37
C ILE A 151 -9.88 3.56 8.26
N PHE A 152 -10.11 4.81 7.88
CA PHE A 152 -10.94 5.10 6.70
C PHE A 152 -10.19 4.83 5.41
N ASN A 153 -9.04 5.45 5.24
CA ASN A 153 -8.23 5.33 4.03
C ASN A 153 -6.77 5.16 4.39
N GLY A 154 -6.07 4.34 3.59
CA GLY A 154 -4.63 4.20 3.57
C GLY A 154 -4.11 4.24 2.15
N GLY A 155 -2.84 4.56 1.97
CA GLY A 155 -2.22 4.59 0.66
C GLY A 155 -1.88 3.20 0.12
N THR A 156 -2.03 3.00 -1.18
CA THR A 156 -1.69 1.73 -1.85
C THR A 156 -0.19 1.54 -2.08
N GLY A 157 0.64 2.53 -1.74
CA GLY A 157 2.10 2.41 -1.85
C GLY A 157 2.71 1.30 -0.98
N PHE A 158 1.97 0.81 0.05
CA PHE A 158 2.31 -0.38 0.81
C PHE A 158 1.03 -1.02 1.38
N MET A 159 0.35 -1.85 0.59
CA MET A 159 -0.96 -2.38 0.94
C MET A 159 -1.07 -3.87 0.58
N LEU A 160 -1.42 -4.69 1.58
CA LEU A 160 -1.70 -6.11 1.44
C LEU A 160 -3.22 -6.32 1.38
N ILE A 161 -3.68 -7.06 0.36
CA ILE A 161 -5.11 -7.23 0.05
C ILE A 161 -5.37 -8.72 -0.22
N LYS A 162 -6.37 -9.30 0.45
CA LYS A 162 -6.79 -10.67 0.17
C LYS A 162 -7.48 -10.79 -1.19
N ARG A 163 -7.40 -11.97 -1.80
CA ARG A 163 -8.10 -12.29 -3.06
C ARG A 163 -9.60 -12.07 -2.95
N GLU A 164 -10.21 -12.53 -1.88
CA GLU A 164 -11.64 -12.45 -1.62
C GLU A 164 -12.15 -11.00 -1.62
N THR A 165 -11.30 -10.04 -1.26
CA THR A 165 -11.61 -8.60 -1.35
C THR A 165 -11.90 -8.19 -2.80
N PHE A 166 -11.07 -8.59 -3.75
CA PHE A 166 -11.28 -8.30 -5.17
C PHE A 166 -12.50 -9.03 -5.73
N GLU A 167 -12.75 -10.27 -5.29
CA GLU A 167 -13.92 -11.04 -5.68
C GLU A 167 -15.22 -10.36 -5.20
N THR A 168 -15.22 -9.85 -3.98
CA THR A 168 -16.33 -9.07 -3.43
C THR A 168 -16.52 -7.76 -4.21
N LEU A 169 -15.44 -7.00 -4.42
CA LEU A 169 -15.50 -5.68 -5.06
C LEU A 169 -15.88 -5.74 -6.53
N LYS A 170 -15.61 -6.84 -7.22
CA LYS A 170 -15.94 -7.00 -8.65
C LYS A 170 -17.41 -6.69 -8.99
N GLN A 171 -18.33 -6.86 -8.03
CA GLN A 171 -19.75 -6.59 -8.22
C GLN A 171 -20.12 -5.11 -7.95
N HIS A 172 -19.21 -4.33 -7.37
CA HIS A 172 -19.43 -2.96 -6.93
C HIS A 172 -18.73 -1.90 -7.79
N VAL A 173 -17.97 -2.35 -8.79
CA VAL A 173 -17.17 -1.45 -9.64
C VAL A 173 -17.36 -1.82 -11.12
N PRO A 174 -17.22 -0.85 -12.03
CA PRO A 174 -17.38 -1.10 -13.46
C PRO A 174 -16.21 -1.88 -14.06
N THR A 175 -16.33 -2.23 -15.33
CA THR A 175 -15.26 -2.75 -16.17
C THR A 175 -15.05 -1.84 -17.37
N TYR A 176 -13.83 -1.79 -17.89
CA TYR A 176 -13.49 -1.04 -19.10
C TYR A 176 -12.70 -1.90 -20.09
N ASN A 177 -12.62 -1.48 -21.35
CA ASN A 177 -11.79 -2.12 -22.35
C ASN A 177 -10.32 -1.76 -22.11
N ASN A 178 -9.49 -2.79 -22.09
CA ASN A 178 -8.06 -2.61 -21.88
C ASN A 178 -7.37 -2.29 -23.22
N ASP A 179 -6.56 -1.25 -23.23
CA ASP A 179 -5.67 -0.87 -24.34
C ASP A 179 -4.17 -1.02 -23.99
N ILE A 180 -3.86 -1.57 -22.82
CA ILE A 180 -2.48 -1.80 -22.36
C ILE A 180 -1.99 -3.15 -22.87
N THR A 181 -0.95 -3.13 -23.68
CA THR A 181 -0.33 -4.34 -24.26
C THR A 181 0.88 -4.86 -23.48
N PHE A 182 1.35 -4.16 -22.44
CA PHE A 182 2.68 -4.39 -21.82
C PHE A 182 2.63 -4.77 -20.34
N LEU A 183 1.98 -5.89 -20.02
CA LEU A 183 2.29 -6.58 -18.79
C LEU A 183 3.32 -7.66 -19.09
N HIS A 184 4.56 -7.53 -18.63
CA HIS A 184 5.54 -8.61 -18.67
C HIS A 184 4.97 -9.84 -17.95
N GLY A 185 4.62 -10.88 -18.72
CA GLY A 185 3.99 -12.08 -18.22
C GLY A 185 2.51 -11.91 -17.82
N GLY A 186 1.86 -10.81 -18.21
CA GLY A 186 0.45 -10.57 -17.97
C GLY A 186 -0.44 -11.28 -18.98
N ILE A 187 -1.67 -11.57 -18.57
CA ILE A 187 -2.70 -12.14 -19.42
C ILE A 187 -3.36 -11.00 -20.20
N ALA A 188 -3.31 -11.06 -21.52
CA ALA A 188 -4.08 -10.15 -22.36
C ALA A 188 -5.57 -10.38 -22.10
N SER A 189 -6.30 -9.33 -21.75
CA SER A 189 -7.74 -9.33 -21.60
C SER A 189 -8.30 -8.06 -22.21
N ASP A 190 -9.40 -8.18 -22.91
CA ASP A 190 -10.08 -7.04 -23.51
C ASP A 190 -10.85 -6.23 -22.45
N ARG A 191 -11.09 -6.80 -21.27
CA ARG A 191 -11.84 -6.16 -20.18
C ARG A 191 -11.14 -6.27 -18.85
N ILE A 192 -10.99 -5.12 -18.18
CA ILE A 192 -10.39 -4.96 -16.84
C ILE A 192 -11.44 -4.40 -15.87
N THR A 193 -11.44 -4.91 -14.64
CA THR A 193 -12.27 -4.40 -13.55
C THR A 193 -11.60 -3.15 -12.95
N GLU A 194 -12.36 -2.06 -12.80
CA GLU A 194 -11.87 -0.77 -12.30
C GLU A 194 -11.92 -0.71 -10.77
N TYR A 195 -11.04 -1.44 -10.11
CA TYR A 195 -10.92 -1.41 -8.65
C TYR A 195 -10.36 -0.08 -8.13
N PHE A 196 -9.54 0.57 -8.95
CA PHE A 196 -8.85 1.83 -8.65
C PHE A 196 -9.26 2.88 -9.67
N ALA A 197 -9.84 4.00 -9.20
CA ALA A 197 -10.25 5.11 -10.04
C ALA A 197 -10.05 6.45 -9.31
N CYS A 198 -9.93 7.53 -10.06
CA CYS A 198 -10.11 8.86 -9.53
C CYS A 198 -11.57 9.27 -9.77
N ALA A 199 -12.32 9.54 -8.71
CA ALA A 199 -13.75 9.87 -8.81
C ALA A 199 -14.16 10.93 -7.81
N ILE A 200 -15.21 11.70 -8.14
CA ILE A 200 -15.82 12.65 -7.20
C ILE A 200 -16.70 11.84 -6.23
N GLU A 201 -16.42 11.99 -4.94
CA GLU A 201 -17.18 11.36 -3.86
C GLU A 201 -18.56 12.01 -3.75
N PRO A 202 -19.66 11.23 -3.90
CA PRO A 202 -21.01 11.77 -3.73
C PRO A 202 -21.20 12.37 -2.32
N GLY A 203 -21.83 13.55 -2.25
CA GLY A 203 -22.16 14.24 -0.99
C GLY A 203 -21.06 15.12 -0.42
N THR A 204 -19.79 14.81 -0.60
CA THR A 204 -18.68 15.69 -0.19
C THR A 204 -18.09 16.50 -1.34
N GLU A 205 -18.35 16.10 -2.58
CA GLU A 205 -17.80 16.66 -3.82
C GLU A 205 -16.27 16.67 -3.88
N ARG A 206 -15.60 15.87 -3.03
CA ARG A 206 -14.14 15.71 -3.03
C ARG A 206 -13.71 14.78 -4.16
N LEU A 207 -12.63 15.14 -4.85
CA LEU A 207 -11.96 14.21 -5.75
C LEU A 207 -11.16 13.20 -4.92
N LEU A 208 -11.56 11.94 -4.98
CA LEU A 208 -10.81 10.82 -4.41
C LEU A 208 -9.67 10.44 -5.34
N SER A 209 -8.47 10.21 -4.77
CA SER A 209 -7.38 9.49 -5.42
C SER A 209 -7.74 8.00 -5.58
N GLU A 210 -6.96 7.27 -6.36
CA GLU A 210 -7.25 5.87 -6.67
C GLU A 210 -7.24 4.97 -5.42
N ASP A 211 -6.35 5.24 -4.47
CA ASP A 211 -6.27 4.53 -3.19
C ASP A 211 -7.46 4.84 -2.28
N TYR A 212 -7.89 6.10 -2.22
CA TYR A 212 -9.06 6.51 -1.45
C TYR A 212 -10.35 5.98 -2.07
N TYR A 213 -10.45 5.97 -3.40
CA TYR A 213 -11.56 5.35 -4.11
C TYR A 213 -11.66 3.86 -3.79
N PHE A 214 -10.55 3.11 -3.85
CA PHE A 214 -10.52 1.70 -3.50
C PHE A 214 -10.98 1.46 -2.06
N CYS A 215 -10.46 2.22 -1.09
CA CYS A 215 -10.87 2.13 0.30
C CYS A 215 -12.35 2.49 0.50
N HIS A 216 -12.86 3.49 -0.23
CA HIS A 216 -14.27 3.88 -0.19
C HIS A 216 -15.16 2.74 -0.71
N LYS A 217 -14.84 2.16 -1.86
CA LYS A 217 -15.57 1.02 -2.43
C LYS A 217 -15.53 -0.21 -1.54
N ALA A 218 -14.41 -0.48 -0.89
CA ALA A 218 -14.30 -1.56 0.08
C ALA A 218 -15.28 -1.37 1.25
N ARG A 219 -15.36 -0.16 1.82
CA ARG A 219 -16.31 0.14 2.90
C ARG A 219 -17.76 0.07 2.45
N GLU A 220 -18.09 0.56 1.25
CA GLU A 220 -19.44 0.40 0.67
C GLU A 220 -19.85 -1.08 0.53
N ALA A 221 -18.89 -1.95 0.25
CA ALA A 221 -19.09 -3.40 0.20
C ALA A 221 -19.06 -4.10 1.58
N GLY A 222 -18.98 -3.32 2.68
CA GLY A 222 -18.96 -3.84 4.05
C GLY A 222 -17.60 -4.35 4.54
N LEU A 223 -16.53 -4.17 3.75
CA LEU A 223 -15.16 -4.53 4.14
C LEU A 223 -14.53 -3.44 5.00
N LYS A 224 -13.44 -3.80 5.69
CA LYS A 224 -12.71 -2.86 6.56
C LYS A 224 -11.28 -2.67 6.07
N VAL A 225 -10.78 -1.45 6.26
CA VAL A 225 -9.39 -1.09 5.98
C VAL A 225 -8.64 -0.94 7.29
N TRP A 226 -7.43 -1.49 7.35
CA TRP A 226 -6.61 -1.53 8.56
C TRP A 226 -5.23 -0.94 8.31
N ALA A 227 -4.68 -0.29 9.32
CA ALA A 227 -3.26 0.08 9.37
C ALA A 227 -2.48 -0.94 10.20
N ALA A 228 -1.22 -1.16 9.82
CA ALA A 228 -0.23 -1.94 10.55
C ALA A 228 0.76 -1.00 11.26
N PRO A 229 0.55 -0.63 12.53
CA PRO A 229 1.37 0.38 13.20
C PRO A 229 2.84 0.00 13.37
N TRP A 230 3.14 -1.29 13.44
CA TRP A 230 4.52 -1.82 13.58
C TRP A 230 5.37 -1.63 12.33
N VAL A 231 4.75 -1.35 11.17
CA VAL A 231 5.48 -1.20 9.90
C VAL A 231 6.12 0.17 9.83
N GLN A 232 7.45 0.19 9.64
CA GLN A 232 8.22 1.42 9.45
C GLN A 232 8.65 1.53 7.99
N LEU A 233 8.23 2.60 7.33
CA LEU A 233 8.47 2.83 5.91
C LEU A 233 9.27 4.11 5.68
N GLY A 234 10.08 4.08 4.62
CA GLY A 234 10.67 5.28 4.05
C GLY A 234 10.05 5.55 2.68
N HIS A 235 9.76 6.81 2.36
CA HIS A 235 9.21 7.23 1.10
C HIS A 235 10.23 8.11 0.38
N PHE A 236 10.88 7.57 -0.64
CA PHE A 236 11.94 8.27 -1.35
C PHE A 236 11.36 9.21 -2.41
N GLY A 237 11.88 10.42 -2.43
CA GLY A 237 11.67 11.40 -3.50
C GLY A 237 13.05 11.91 -3.93
N ASN A 238 13.20 13.21 -4.12
CA ASN A 238 14.54 13.84 -4.16
C ASN A 238 15.20 13.83 -2.77
N TYR A 239 14.45 13.37 -1.76
CA TYR A 239 14.85 13.18 -0.38
C TYR A 239 14.15 11.91 0.15
N LEU A 240 14.77 11.16 1.07
CA LEU A 240 14.13 10.04 1.75
C LEU A 240 13.32 10.55 2.94
N PHE A 241 12.00 10.56 2.82
CA PHE A 241 11.10 10.83 3.94
C PHE A 241 10.85 9.54 4.72
N GLU A 242 11.07 9.56 6.03
CA GLU A 242 10.90 8.40 6.89
C GLU A 242 9.89 8.70 8.00
N GLY A 243 9.05 7.72 8.32
CA GLY A 243 8.06 7.82 9.39
C GLY A 243 7.07 6.67 9.40
N GLY A 244 6.33 6.56 10.47
CA GLY A 244 5.29 5.57 10.69
C GLY A 244 4.33 6.05 11.77
N LEU A 245 3.31 5.24 12.10
CA LEU A 245 2.37 5.54 13.18
C LEU A 245 3.05 5.54 14.55
N LEU A 246 4.10 4.76 14.72
CA LEU A 246 4.90 4.71 15.92
C LEU A 246 6.23 5.47 15.69
N PRO A 247 6.77 6.16 16.72
CA PRO A 247 8.11 6.72 16.61
C PRO A 247 9.11 5.61 16.33
N ALA A 248 10.14 5.92 15.52
CA ALA A 248 11.27 5.02 15.38
C ALA A 248 11.98 4.84 16.73
N PRO A 249 12.51 3.65 17.01
CA PRO A 249 13.23 3.36 18.23
C PRO A 249 14.49 4.20 18.40
#